data_03959fd437ab0a36fa84951dc26ac608
#
_entry.id   03959fd437ab0a36fa84951dc26ac608
#
_cell.length_a   1.000
_cell.length_b   1.000
_cell.length_c   1.000
_cell.angle_alpha   90.00
_cell.angle_beta   90.00
_cell.angle_gamma   90.00
#
_symmetry.space_group_name_H-M   'P 1'
#
loop_
_entity.id
_entity.type
_entity.pdbx_description
1 polymer ?
#
loop_
_entity_poly.entity_id
_entity_poly.type
_entity_poly.pdbx_seq_one_letter_code
_entity_poly.pdbx_strand_id
1 'polypeptide(L)'
;MRARLAVLALLCMALVASCEKAQDETVDPVRHDAFFLWAGVRPSPALERAKTLYLLAGEVRANGRHFIPLRPVPRIRHADVWLTVRVERIDWEKDVYRRILGDVSRWNAASNRMAGLQIDFDARTRWLDDYVRFLAGLRRRLPQKYRLSVTGLMDWSAQGDPAALAKLAGIVDEVVIQTYQGRRTIPGYERYMASLARLPLPYRIGLVERGDWREPHGLSGDPEFKGYVVFLLPE
;
A
#
# COMPACT_ATOMS: atom_id res chain seq x y z
N MET A 1 -47.42 -33.71 30.69
CA MET A 1 -47.30 -32.22 30.51
C MET A 1 -45.93 -31.64 30.86
N ARG A 2 -45.07 -32.31 31.67
CA ARG A 2 -43.78 -31.71 32.09
C ARG A 2 -42.62 -31.91 31.08
N ALA A 3 -42.69 -32.86 30.16
CA ALA A 3 -41.63 -33.15 29.16
C ALA A 3 -41.65 -32.18 27.94
N ARG A 4 -42.77 -31.55 27.64
CA ARG A 4 -42.86 -30.62 26.47
C ARG A 4 -42.38 -29.18 26.76
N LEU A 5 -42.31 -28.78 28.03
CA LEU A 5 -41.77 -27.47 28.43
C LEU A 5 -40.24 -27.43 28.42
N ALA A 6 -39.58 -28.56 28.66
CA ALA A 6 -38.12 -28.62 28.67
C ALA A 6 -37.50 -28.49 27.28
N VAL A 7 -38.18 -28.99 26.23
CA VAL A 7 -37.69 -28.92 24.84
C VAL A 7 -37.83 -27.49 24.28
N LEU A 8 -38.83 -26.73 24.69
CA LEU A 8 -39.00 -25.34 24.25
C LEU A 8 -37.98 -24.38 24.86
N ALA A 9 -37.51 -24.66 26.09
CA ALA A 9 -36.48 -23.85 26.75
C ALA A 9 -35.11 -24.08 26.16
N LEU A 10 -34.76 -25.27 25.65
CA LEU A 10 -33.48 -25.52 24.96
C LEU A 10 -33.43 -24.93 23.55
N LEU A 11 -34.59 -24.77 22.88
CA LEU A 11 -34.61 -24.18 21.52
C LEU A 11 -34.45 -22.64 21.53
N CYS A 12 -34.81 -21.98 22.64
CA CYS A 12 -34.64 -20.53 22.79
C CYS A 12 -33.22 -20.12 23.17
N MET A 13 -32.38 -21.02 23.69
CA MET A 13 -30.98 -20.71 24.00
C MET A 13 -30.02 -20.82 22.79
N ALA A 14 -30.45 -21.43 21.70
CA ALA A 14 -29.62 -21.57 20.49
C ALA A 14 -29.70 -20.37 19.51
N LEU A 15 -30.55 -19.38 19.80
CA LEU A 15 -30.77 -18.22 18.89
C LEU A 15 -30.11 -16.93 19.35
N VAL A 16 -29.31 -16.96 20.40
CA VAL A 16 -28.35 -15.86 20.70
C VAL A 16 -27.01 -16.20 20.03
N ALA A 17 -27.02 -16.63 18.77
CA ALA A 17 -25.85 -16.56 17.93
C ALA A 17 -25.58 -15.09 17.69
N SER A 18 -24.73 -14.56 18.53
CA SER A 18 -24.08 -13.29 18.57
C SER A 18 -23.81 -12.78 17.15
N CYS A 19 -24.59 -11.83 16.68
CA CYS A 19 -24.09 -10.84 15.76
C CYS A 19 -23.05 -10.01 16.55
N GLU A 20 -21.89 -10.60 16.79
CA GLU A 20 -20.70 -9.84 17.14
C GLU A 20 -20.46 -8.94 15.94
N LYS A 21 -20.95 -7.71 16.00
CA LYS A 21 -20.47 -6.64 15.13
C LYS A 21 -18.96 -6.61 15.38
N ALA A 22 -18.19 -7.15 14.45
CA ALA A 22 -16.75 -6.99 14.50
C ALA A 22 -16.50 -5.50 14.68
N GLN A 23 -15.95 -5.11 15.83
CA GLN A 23 -15.61 -3.73 16.12
C GLN A 23 -14.46 -3.33 15.22
N ASP A 24 -14.46 -2.08 14.75
CA ASP A 24 -13.28 -1.52 14.08
C ASP A 24 -12.13 -1.59 15.09
N GLU A 25 -11.03 -2.21 14.66
CA GLU A 25 -9.82 -2.26 15.47
C GLU A 25 -8.91 -1.10 15.09
N THR A 26 -8.36 -0.43 16.10
CA THR A 26 -7.33 0.58 15.86
C THR A 26 -6.08 -0.09 15.29
N VAL A 27 -5.55 0.45 14.20
CA VAL A 27 -4.33 -0.06 13.55
C VAL A 27 -3.14 0.09 14.48
N ASP A 28 -2.67 -1.03 15.02
CA ASP A 28 -1.50 -1.12 15.88
C ASP A 28 -0.29 -1.63 15.05
N PRO A 29 0.78 -0.83 14.89
CA PRO A 29 1.98 -1.26 14.17
C PRO A 29 2.60 -2.56 14.68
N VAL A 30 2.39 -2.90 15.97
CA VAL A 30 2.93 -4.13 16.58
C VAL A 30 2.38 -5.40 15.93
N ARG A 31 1.23 -5.35 15.30
CA ARG A 31 0.58 -6.48 14.62
C ARG A 31 0.99 -6.66 13.16
N HIS A 32 1.87 -5.80 12.64
CA HIS A 32 2.24 -5.75 11.21
C HIS A 32 3.76 -5.90 11.03
N ASP A 33 4.18 -6.22 9.80
CA ASP A 33 5.59 -6.43 9.44
C ASP A 33 6.01 -5.69 8.15
N ALA A 34 5.11 -4.89 7.58
CA ALA A 34 5.43 -4.01 6.47
C ALA A 34 5.01 -2.57 6.77
N PHE A 35 5.93 -1.62 6.57
CA PHE A 35 5.74 -0.24 6.97
C PHE A 35 6.16 0.74 5.90
N PHE A 36 5.43 1.86 5.83
CA PHE A 36 5.81 3.05 5.08
C PHE A 36 6.32 4.14 6.03
N LEU A 37 7.51 4.66 5.75
CA LEU A 37 8.13 5.72 6.51
C LEU A 37 8.29 6.99 5.69
N TRP A 38 7.60 8.04 6.13
CA TRP A 38 7.83 9.39 5.66
C TRP A 38 9.23 9.89 6.04
N ALA A 39 9.74 10.88 5.33
CA ALA A 39 10.95 11.57 5.73
C ALA A 39 10.72 12.31 7.06
N GLY A 40 11.68 12.20 7.98
CA GLY A 40 11.61 12.87 9.29
C GLY A 40 10.79 12.12 10.35
N VAL A 41 10.12 11.01 10.02
CA VAL A 41 9.47 10.15 11.03
C VAL A 41 10.55 9.44 11.84
N ARG A 42 10.43 9.50 13.17
CA ARG A 42 11.32 8.75 14.08
C ARG A 42 11.07 7.25 13.94
N PRO A 43 12.14 6.42 14.00
CA PRO A 43 11.98 4.99 14.02
C PRO A 43 11.12 4.53 15.20
N SER A 44 10.04 3.80 14.90
CA SER A 44 9.24 3.09 15.91
C SER A 44 9.89 1.76 16.24
N PRO A 45 9.78 1.23 17.49
CA PRO A 45 10.22 -0.11 17.85
C PRO A 45 9.63 -1.21 16.95
N ALA A 46 8.45 -0.98 16.35
CA ALA A 46 7.85 -1.91 15.40
C ALA A 46 8.75 -2.20 14.20
N LEU A 47 9.63 -1.26 13.81
CA LEU A 47 10.54 -1.41 12.67
C LEU A 47 11.60 -2.48 12.86
N GLU A 48 11.94 -2.85 14.10
CA GLU A 48 12.91 -3.92 14.38
C GLU A 48 12.43 -5.28 13.86
N ARG A 49 11.11 -5.46 13.73
CA ARG A 49 10.47 -6.68 13.23
C ARG A 49 10.02 -6.58 11.78
N ALA A 50 10.28 -5.45 11.13
CA ALA A 50 9.87 -5.22 9.77
C ALA A 50 10.47 -6.26 8.82
N LYS A 51 9.65 -6.87 8.00
CA LYS A 51 10.07 -7.66 6.85
C LYS A 51 10.17 -6.82 5.58
N THR A 52 9.36 -5.76 5.49
CA THR A 52 9.31 -4.87 4.32
C THR A 52 9.21 -3.41 4.77
N LEU A 53 10.03 -2.57 4.16
CA LEU A 53 10.06 -1.14 4.44
C LEU A 53 9.96 -0.34 3.13
N TYR A 54 8.95 0.52 3.07
CA TYR A 54 8.79 1.53 2.01
C TYR A 54 9.31 2.86 2.58
N LEU A 55 10.41 3.33 2.04
CA LEU A 55 11.10 4.51 2.58
C LEU A 55 11.01 5.67 1.60
N LEU A 56 10.31 6.74 1.99
CA LEU A 56 10.27 7.96 1.19
C LEU A 56 11.67 8.54 1.05
N ALA A 57 12.28 8.33 -0.10
CA ALA A 57 13.64 8.77 -0.41
C ALA A 57 13.69 10.23 -0.87
N GLY A 58 12.64 10.69 -1.52
CA GLY A 58 12.56 12.03 -2.07
C GLY A 58 11.26 12.26 -2.83
N GLU A 59 11.17 13.43 -3.44
CA GLU A 59 9.96 13.88 -4.13
C GLU A 59 10.25 14.60 -5.45
N VAL A 60 9.26 14.57 -6.35
CA VAL A 60 9.21 15.39 -7.57
C VAL A 60 7.94 16.24 -7.48
N ARG A 61 8.11 17.53 -7.16
CA ARG A 61 7.00 18.47 -6.90
C ARG A 61 6.36 18.98 -8.19
N ALA A 62 5.10 19.40 -8.09
CA ALA A 62 4.32 19.95 -9.22
C ALA A 62 4.99 21.16 -9.89
N ASN A 63 5.56 22.05 -9.08
CA ASN A 63 6.23 23.28 -9.53
C ASN A 63 7.73 23.12 -9.76
N GLY A 64 8.27 21.88 -9.63
CA GLY A 64 9.69 21.55 -9.79
C GLY A 64 9.93 20.55 -10.91
N ARG A 65 11.11 20.64 -11.54
CA ARG A 65 11.56 19.67 -12.56
C ARG A 65 12.70 18.79 -12.08
N HIS A 66 12.95 18.79 -10.76
CA HIS A 66 14.07 18.08 -10.15
C HIS A 66 13.58 17.12 -9.08
N PHE A 67 14.32 16.04 -8.90
CA PHE A 67 14.17 15.18 -7.74
C PHE A 67 14.82 15.83 -6.53
N ILE A 68 14.05 15.98 -5.45
CA ILE A 68 14.50 16.51 -4.16
C ILE A 68 14.70 15.36 -3.19
N PRO A 69 15.95 15.02 -2.79
CA PRO A 69 16.18 13.98 -1.79
C PRO A 69 15.72 14.46 -0.41
N LEU A 70 15.04 13.58 0.34
CA LEU A 70 14.50 13.87 1.67
C LEU A 70 15.18 13.09 2.78
N ARG A 71 16.03 12.11 2.45
CA ARG A 71 16.78 11.34 3.44
C ARG A 71 18.14 10.89 2.89
N PRO A 72 19.12 10.63 3.77
CA PRO A 72 20.36 9.97 3.40
C PRO A 72 20.09 8.49 3.04
N VAL A 73 21.09 7.86 2.42
CA VAL A 73 21.06 6.42 2.10
C VAL A 73 21.01 5.63 3.41
N PRO A 74 19.97 4.81 3.63
CA PRO A 74 19.87 4.00 4.85
C PRO A 74 20.84 2.81 4.82
N ARG A 75 20.98 2.13 5.97
CA ARG A 75 21.66 0.84 6.11
C ARG A 75 20.78 -0.14 6.85
N ILE A 76 19.95 -0.88 6.11
CA ILE A 76 18.94 -1.80 6.65
C ILE A 76 19.20 -3.19 6.08
N ARG A 77 19.48 -4.15 6.94
CA ARG A 77 19.85 -5.53 6.54
C ARG A 77 18.77 -6.56 6.86
N HIS A 78 17.87 -6.26 7.77
CA HIS A 78 16.85 -7.20 8.27
C HIS A 78 15.56 -7.22 7.46
N ALA A 79 15.31 -6.19 6.63
CA ALA A 79 14.08 -6.03 5.87
C ALA A 79 14.36 -5.83 4.37
N ASP A 80 13.38 -6.18 3.54
CA ASP A 80 13.35 -5.78 2.13
C ASP A 80 12.98 -4.30 2.03
N VAL A 81 13.76 -3.55 1.24
CA VAL A 81 13.62 -2.09 1.16
C VAL A 81 13.11 -1.66 -0.20
N TRP A 82 12.02 -0.91 -0.20
CA TRP A 82 11.53 -0.16 -1.34
C TRP A 82 12.02 1.30 -1.24
N LEU A 83 12.68 1.79 -2.27
CA LEU A 83 12.93 3.22 -2.42
C LEU A 83 11.64 3.86 -2.94
N THR A 84 11.00 4.71 -2.13
CA THR A 84 9.76 5.37 -2.53
C THR A 84 10.03 6.80 -2.95
N VAL A 85 9.42 7.21 -4.06
CA VAL A 85 9.45 8.59 -4.56
C VAL A 85 8.02 9.13 -4.60
N ARG A 86 7.77 10.22 -3.85
CA ARG A 86 6.53 10.98 -3.97
C ARG A 86 6.53 11.80 -5.24
N VAL A 87 5.44 11.75 -5.97
CA VAL A 87 5.35 12.33 -7.30
C VAL A 87 4.09 13.20 -7.41
N GLU A 88 4.26 14.45 -7.83
CA GLU A 88 3.15 15.37 -8.11
C GLU A 88 3.01 15.65 -9.61
N ARG A 89 4.00 15.21 -10.42
CA ARG A 89 3.99 15.29 -11.89
C ARG A 89 4.73 14.13 -12.53
N ILE A 90 4.29 13.69 -13.67
CA ILE A 90 4.81 12.49 -14.37
C ILE A 90 5.56 12.79 -15.67
N ASP A 91 5.67 14.05 -16.07
CA ASP A 91 6.44 14.53 -17.24
C ASP A 91 7.92 14.76 -16.89
N TRP A 92 8.60 13.68 -16.50
CA TRP A 92 9.97 13.72 -16.02
C TRP A 92 10.98 13.94 -17.15
N GLU A 93 11.93 14.83 -16.91
CA GLU A 93 13.13 14.97 -17.74
C GLU A 93 14.13 13.83 -17.50
N LYS A 94 15.09 13.67 -18.43
CA LYS A 94 16.09 12.59 -18.35
C LYS A 94 16.90 12.61 -17.04
N ASP A 95 17.14 13.77 -16.48
CA ASP A 95 17.90 13.96 -15.25
C ASP A 95 17.18 13.43 -14.01
N VAL A 96 15.85 13.56 -13.96
CA VAL A 96 15.01 12.99 -12.87
C VAL A 96 15.15 11.46 -12.88
N TYR A 97 14.98 10.82 -14.05
CA TYR A 97 15.17 9.37 -14.17
C TYR A 97 16.58 8.95 -13.74
N ARG A 98 17.60 9.63 -14.25
CA ARG A 98 19.01 9.32 -13.94
C ARG A 98 19.27 9.42 -12.44
N ARG A 99 18.78 10.45 -11.79
CA ARG A 99 18.96 10.67 -10.37
C ARG A 99 18.28 9.58 -9.54
N ILE A 100 17.01 9.29 -9.78
CA ILE A 100 16.23 8.28 -9.02
C ILE A 100 16.84 6.87 -9.24
N LEU A 101 17.14 6.48 -10.47
CA LEU A 101 17.75 5.17 -10.74
C LEU A 101 19.17 5.07 -10.17
N GLY A 102 19.90 6.19 -10.14
CA GLY A 102 21.18 6.29 -9.45
C GLY A 102 21.04 6.10 -7.94
N ASP A 103 19.97 6.61 -7.33
CA ASP A 103 19.68 6.39 -5.90
C ASP A 103 19.34 4.93 -5.61
N VAL A 104 18.53 4.26 -6.44
CA VAL A 104 18.29 2.81 -6.34
C VAL A 104 19.61 2.03 -6.32
N SER A 105 20.53 2.37 -7.23
CA SER A 105 21.85 1.74 -7.31
C SER A 105 22.70 2.03 -6.06
N ARG A 106 22.71 3.27 -5.57
CA ARG A 106 23.45 3.66 -4.35
C ARG A 106 22.92 2.98 -3.10
N TRP A 107 21.59 2.86 -2.98
CA TRP A 107 20.99 2.16 -1.85
C TRP A 107 21.35 0.68 -1.84
N ASN A 108 21.35 0.04 -3.03
CA ASN A 108 21.79 -1.35 -3.16
C ASN A 108 23.28 -1.51 -2.80
N ALA A 109 24.15 -0.59 -3.25
CA ALA A 109 25.58 -0.61 -2.93
C ALA A 109 25.86 -0.40 -1.42
N ALA A 110 24.96 0.24 -0.69
CA ALA A 110 25.02 0.36 0.77
C ALA A 110 24.58 -0.90 1.54
N SER A 111 24.46 -2.03 0.86
CA SER A 111 24.08 -3.34 1.40
C SER A 111 22.65 -3.43 1.92
N ASN A 112 21.74 -2.59 1.41
CA ASN A 112 20.31 -2.77 1.65
C ASN A 112 19.80 -3.92 0.77
N ARG A 113 18.85 -4.70 1.28
CA ARG A 113 18.11 -5.70 0.51
C ARG A 113 17.05 -4.99 -0.34
N MET A 114 17.47 -4.45 -1.48
CA MET A 114 16.60 -3.66 -2.34
C MET A 114 15.54 -4.52 -3.02
N ALA A 115 14.27 -4.34 -2.64
CA ALA A 115 13.11 -4.92 -3.32
C ALA A 115 12.85 -4.22 -4.67
N GLY A 116 12.90 -2.89 -4.67
CA GLY A 116 12.63 -2.13 -5.88
C GLY A 116 12.41 -0.64 -5.66
N LEU A 117 11.69 -0.07 -6.61
CA LEU A 117 11.26 1.33 -6.64
C LEU A 117 9.75 1.40 -6.49
N GLN A 118 9.25 2.27 -5.60
CA GLN A 118 7.84 2.59 -5.50
C GLN A 118 7.58 4.03 -5.93
N ILE A 119 6.54 4.23 -6.72
CA ILE A 119 6.04 5.56 -7.10
C ILE A 119 4.79 5.86 -6.29
N ASP A 120 4.87 6.88 -5.46
CA ASP A 120 3.77 7.40 -4.66
C ASP A 120 3.15 8.60 -5.39
N PHE A 121 2.09 8.33 -6.17
CA PHE A 121 1.39 9.31 -7.00
C PHE A 121 -0.11 9.13 -6.90
N ASP A 122 -0.81 10.18 -6.49
CA ASP A 122 -2.27 10.21 -6.39
C ASP A 122 -2.94 10.30 -7.78
N ALA A 123 -2.73 9.25 -8.60
CA ALA A 123 -3.31 9.17 -9.93
C ALA A 123 -4.83 8.96 -9.83
N ARG A 124 -5.59 9.99 -10.14
CA ARG A 124 -7.05 9.87 -10.26
C ARG A 124 -7.41 8.98 -11.44
N THR A 125 -8.53 8.26 -11.36
CA THR A 125 -9.01 7.31 -12.39
C THR A 125 -8.99 7.87 -13.80
N ARG A 126 -9.39 9.13 -14.00
CA ARG A 126 -9.40 9.81 -15.32
C ARG A 126 -8.02 9.98 -15.98
N TRP A 127 -6.92 9.79 -15.22
CA TRP A 127 -5.53 9.99 -15.68
C TRP A 127 -4.73 8.70 -15.65
N LEU A 128 -5.43 7.59 -15.46
CA LEU A 128 -4.78 6.28 -15.29
C LEU A 128 -4.01 5.87 -16.56
N ASP A 129 -4.51 6.15 -17.76
CA ASP A 129 -3.79 5.87 -19.02
C ASP A 129 -2.47 6.66 -19.13
N ASP A 130 -2.46 7.94 -18.76
CA ASP A 130 -1.23 8.75 -18.75
C ASP A 130 -0.23 8.19 -17.75
N TYR A 131 -0.72 7.77 -16.59
CA TYR A 131 0.10 7.16 -15.56
C TYR A 131 0.67 5.81 -16.02
N VAL A 132 -0.12 4.97 -16.64
CA VAL A 132 0.33 3.70 -17.25
C VAL A 132 1.44 3.94 -18.27
N ARG A 133 1.31 4.95 -19.15
CA ARG A 133 2.36 5.30 -20.13
C ARG A 133 3.66 5.73 -19.45
N PHE A 134 3.56 6.55 -18.41
CA PHE A 134 4.70 6.97 -17.59
C PHE A 134 5.40 5.76 -16.95
N LEU A 135 4.63 4.89 -16.28
CA LEU A 135 5.16 3.69 -15.62
C LEU A 135 5.80 2.71 -16.62
N ALA A 136 5.24 2.53 -17.80
CA ALA A 136 5.85 1.74 -18.86
C ALA A 136 7.21 2.32 -19.29
N GLY A 137 7.31 3.65 -19.37
CA GLY A 137 8.57 4.34 -19.62
C GLY A 137 9.60 4.14 -18.52
N LEU A 138 9.17 4.18 -17.26
CA LEU A 138 10.01 3.95 -16.09
C LEU A 138 10.46 2.48 -16.02
N ARG A 139 9.54 1.51 -16.23
CA ARG A 139 9.84 0.07 -16.21
C ARG A 139 10.94 -0.31 -17.20
N ARG A 140 10.91 0.25 -18.42
CA ARG A 140 11.97 0.02 -19.41
C ARG A 140 13.36 0.53 -18.98
N ARG A 141 13.42 1.47 -18.06
CA ARG A 141 14.68 2.06 -17.55
C ARG A 141 15.15 1.43 -16.24
N LEU A 142 14.22 0.90 -15.46
CA LEU A 142 14.54 0.24 -14.20
C LEU A 142 15.15 -1.14 -14.46
N PRO A 143 16.35 -1.47 -13.94
CA PRO A 143 16.94 -2.80 -14.10
C PRO A 143 15.98 -3.92 -13.68
N GLN A 144 15.90 -4.99 -14.45
CA GLN A 144 14.95 -6.10 -14.28
C GLN A 144 14.98 -6.76 -12.90
N LYS A 145 16.13 -6.74 -12.23
CA LYS A 145 16.27 -7.27 -10.86
C LYS A 145 15.47 -6.48 -9.79
N TYR A 146 15.03 -5.27 -10.10
CA TYR A 146 14.24 -4.46 -9.19
C TYR A 146 12.78 -4.48 -9.60
N ARG A 147 11.92 -4.69 -8.62
CA ARG A 147 10.47 -4.61 -8.78
C ARG A 147 10.00 -3.15 -8.85
N LEU A 148 8.83 -2.93 -9.44
CA LEU A 148 8.17 -1.64 -9.50
C LEU A 148 6.84 -1.72 -8.75
N SER A 149 6.68 -0.92 -7.71
CA SER A 149 5.45 -0.77 -6.94
C SER A 149 4.85 0.62 -7.16
N VAL A 150 3.56 0.75 -6.95
CA VAL A 150 2.86 2.03 -6.97
C VAL A 150 1.90 2.14 -5.79
N THR A 151 1.62 3.37 -5.34
CA THR A 151 0.43 3.61 -4.53
C THR A 151 -0.78 3.76 -5.46
N GLY A 152 -1.93 3.29 -5.02
CA GLY A 152 -3.18 3.37 -5.76
C GLY A 152 -4.30 3.91 -4.89
N LEU A 153 -5.26 4.61 -5.50
CA LEU A 153 -6.45 5.06 -4.83
C LEU A 153 -7.49 3.93 -4.79
N MET A 154 -8.33 3.90 -3.76
CA MET A 154 -9.38 2.89 -3.61
C MET A 154 -10.35 2.85 -4.78
N ASP A 155 -10.59 3.98 -5.44
CA ASP A 155 -11.50 4.08 -6.57
C ASP A 155 -11.02 3.36 -7.84
N TRP A 156 -9.73 3.00 -7.93
CA TRP A 156 -9.21 2.24 -9.07
C TRP A 156 -9.95 0.91 -9.25
N SER A 157 -10.21 0.19 -8.16
CA SER A 157 -10.91 -1.10 -8.22
C SER A 157 -12.38 -0.97 -8.59
N ALA A 158 -13.01 0.16 -8.25
CA ALA A 158 -14.44 0.39 -8.46
C ALA A 158 -14.75 1.12 -9.78
N GLN A 159 -13.91 2.06 -10.19
CA GLN A 159 -14.14 3.01 -11.27
C GLN A 159 -13.01 3.10 -12.29
N GLY A 160 -11.88 2.40 -12.06
CA GLY A 160 -10.75 2.37 -13.00
C GLY A 160 -11.14 1.72 -14.31
N ASP A 161 -10.61 2.24 -15.43
CA ASP A 161 -10.77 1.60 -16.71
C ASP A 161 -10.14 0.20 -16.72
N PRO A 162 -10.89 -0.88 -16.97
CA PRO A 162 -10.36 -2.24 -16.95
C PRO A 162 -9.18 -2.47 -17.90
N ALA A 163 -9.18 -1.79 -19.06
CA ALA A 163 -8.08 -1.90 -20.01
C ALA A 163 -6.80 -1.24 -19.51
N ALA A 164 -6.91 -0.09 -18.82
CA ALA A 164 -5.77 0.57 -18.18
C ALA A 164 -5.22 -0.26 -17.02
N LEU A 165 -6.10 -0.85 -16.20
CA LEU A 165 -5.70 -1.74 -15.10
C LEU A 165 -5.01 -3.01 -15.62
N ALA A 166 -5.49 -3.61 -16.70
CA ALA A 166 -4.85 -4.76 -17.33
C ALA A 166 -3.46 -4.42 -17.89
N LYS A 167 -3.28 -3.23 -18.48
CA LYS A 167 -1.96 -2.74 -18.90
C LYS A 167 -1.04 -2.51 -17.71
N LEU A 168 -1.57 -1.95 -16.61
CA LEU A 168 -0.81 -1.71 -15.38
C LEU A 168 -0.26 -3.03 -14.81
N ALA A 169 -1.07 -4.10 -14.81
CA ALA A 169 -0.68 -5.44 -14.38
C ALA A 169 0.53 -6.02 -15.12
N GLY A 170 0.74 -5.62 -16.38
CA GLY A 170 1.92 -6.00 -17.17
C GLY A 170 3.17 -5.14 -16.93
N ILE A 171 3.07 -4.09 -16.10
CA ILE A 171 4.12 -3.09 -15.91
C ILE A 171 4.65 -3.07 -14.48
N VAL A 172 3.75 -3.14 -13.49
CA VAL A 172 4.09 -3.08 -12.07
C VAL A 172 3.95 -4.45 -11.40
N ASP A 173 4.71 -4.66 -10.35
CA ASP A 173 4.76 -5.92 -9.62
C ASP A 173 3.78 -5.94 -8.43
N GLU A 174 3.36 -4.76 -7.95
CA GLU A 174 2.33 -4.63 -6.92
C GLU A 174 1.75 -3.21 -6.87
N VAL A 175 0.56 -3.09 -6.29
CA VAL A 175 -0.04 -1.81 -5.91
C VAL A 175 -0.33 -1.80 -4.41
N VAL A 176 -0.06 -0.68 -3.73
CA VAL A 176 -0.47 -0.43 -2.34
C VAL A 176 -1.69 0.48 -2.38
N ILE A 177 -2.86 -0.06 -2.09
CA ILE A 177 -4.13 0.66 -2.11
C ILE A 177 -4.28 1.44 -0.80
N GLN A 178 -4.33 2.76 -0.90
CA GLN A 178 -4.47 3.65 0.25
C GLN A 178 -5.92 3.68 0.74
N THR A 179 -6.14 3.34 2.02
CA THR A 179 -7.46 3.41 2.68
C THR A 179 -7.57 4.58 3.64
N TYR A 180 -6.65 5.53 3.57
CA TYR A 180 -6.57 6.66 4.48
C TYR A 180 -6.34 7.97 3.73
N GLN A 181 -6.67 9.06 4.41
CA GLN A 181 -6.32 10.42 4.01
C GLN A 181 -5.75 11.17 5.21
N GLY A 182 -4.52 11.66 5.06
CA GLY A 182 -3.78 12.29 6.15
C GLY A 182 -3.54 11.29 7.30
N ARG A 183 -4.14 11.56 8.45
CA ARG A 183 -3.96 10.76 9.69
C ARG A 183 -5.15 9.85 10.02
N ARG A 184 -6.13 9.70 9.12
CA ARG A 184 -7.38 8.99 9.40
C ARG A 184 -7.73 8.04 8.28
N THR A 185 -8.31 6.91 8.64
CA THR A 185 -8.97 6.01 7.68
C THR A 185 -10.12 6.75 7.00
N ILE A 186 -10.28 6.54 5.70
CA ILE A 186 -11.36 7.15 4.91
C ILE A 186 -12.68 6.48 5.30
N PRO A 187 -13.69 7.23 5.75
CA PRO A 187 -14.99 6.66 6.10
C PRO A 187 -15.65 5.94 4.93
N GLY A 188 -16.22 4.77 5.18
CA GLY A 188 -16.92 3.99 4.17
C GLY A 188 -15.98 3.31 3.15
N TYR A 189 -14.72 3.09 3.50
CA TYR A 189 -13.75 2.37 2.68
C TYR A 189 -14.23 0.96 2.29
N GLU A 190 -15.07 0.34 3.10
CA GLU A 190 -15.58 -1.02 2.91
C GLU A 190 -16.29 -1.18 1.56
N ARG A 191 -16.92 -0.12 1.07
CA ARG A 191 -17.61 -0.11 -0.23
C ARG A 191 -16.65 -0.34 -1.40
N TYR A 192 -15.41 0.11 -1.25
CA TYR A 192 -14.37 -0.07 -2.28
C TYR A 192 -13.71 -1.44 -2.17
N MET A 193 -13.67 -2.00 -0.96
CA MET A 193 -13.01 -3.30 -0.71
C MET A 193 -13.68 -4.44 -1.47
N ALA A 194 -15.01 -4.43 -1.62
CA ALA A 194 -15.73 -5.42 -2.41
C ALA A 194 -15.31 -5.47 -3.89
N SER A 195 -14.67 -4.42 -4.39
CA SER A 195 -14.17 -4.32 -5.77
C SER A 195 -12.71 -4.71 -5.93
N LEU A 196 -11.96 -4.94 -4.85
CA LEU A 196 -10.52 -5.25 -4.92
C LEU A 196 -10.23 -6.53 -5.70
N ALA A 197 -11.09 -7.54 -5.61
CA ALA A 197 -10.98 -8.77 -6.41
C ALA A 197 -11.01 -8.55 -7.94
N ARG A 198 -11.30 -7.32 -8.40
CA ARG A 198 -11.20 -6.94 -9.81
C ARG A 198 -9.83 -6.43 -10.21
N LEU A 199 -8.93 -6.19 -9.26
CA LEU A 199 -7.57 -5.78 -9.58
C LEU A 199 -6.82 -6.97 -10.17
N PRO A 200 -6.33 -6.88 -11.40
CA PRO A 200 -5.69 -8.02 -12.07
C PRO A 200 -4.19 -8.13 -11.73
N LEU A 201 -3.77 -7.71 -10.53
CA LEU A 201 -2.36 -7.65 -10.11
C LEU A 201 -2.24 -7.73 -8.59
N PRO A 202 -1.08 -8.17 -8.08
CA PRO A 202 -0.82 -8.24 -6.65
C PRO A 202 -1.02 -6.88 -5.96
N TYR A 203 -1.72 -6.90 -4.84
CA TYR A 203 -1.97 -5.68 -4.08
C TYR A 203 -1.77 -5.86 -2.58
N ARG A 204 -1.46 -4.74 -1.93
CA ARG A 204 -1.47 -4.58 -0.48
C ARG A 204 -2.46 -3.50 -0.08
N ILE A 205 -2.93 -3.57 1.15
CA ILE A 205 -3.76 -2.51 1.74
C ILE A 205 -2.86 -1.59 2.57
N GLY A 206 -2.86 -0.31 2.22
CA GLY A 206 -2.18 0.74 2.97
C GLY A 206 -3.07 1.24 4.10
N LEU A 207 -2.69 0.94 5.33
CA LEU A 207 -3.36 1.38 6.56
C LEU A 207 -2.60 2.57 7.14
N VAL A 208 -3.27 3.47 7.86
CA VAL A 208 -2.60 4.51 8.63
C VAL A 208 -2.50 4.09 10.10
N GLU A 209 -1.36 4.31 10.71
CA GLU A 209 -1.16 4.10 12.16
C GLU A 209 -2.25 4.78 12.97
N ARG A 210 -2.84 4.09 13.96
CA ARG A 210 -3.96 4.55 14.79
C ARG A 210 -5.24 4.87 14.01
N GLY A 211 -5.33 4.50 12.75
CA GLY A 211 -6.58 4.56 11.98
C GLY A 211 -7.51 3.41 12.37
N ASP A 212 -8.77 3.54 12.03
CA ASP A 212 -9.76 2.48 12.25
C ASP A 212 -9.72 1.52 11.07
N TRP A 213 -9.63 0.22 11.34
CA TRP A 213 -9.63 -0.80 10.30
C TRP A 213 -10.45 -2.01 10.70
N ARG A 214 -11.25 -2.46 9.79
CA ARG A 214 -11.94 -3.74 9.87
C ARG A 214 -11.64 -4.54 8.62
N GLU A 215 -11.06 -5.71 8.78
CA GLU A 215 -10.78 -6.55 7.62
C GLU A 215 -12.07 -6.95 6.91
N PRO A 216 -12.19 -6.67 5.61
CA PRO A 216 -13.33 -7.12 4.81
C PRO A 216 -13.39 -8.65 4.75
N HIS A 217 -14.60 -9.18 4.78
CA HIS A 217 -14.81 -10.62 4.67
C HIS A 217 -14.22 -11.17 3.36
N GLY A 218 -13.41 -12.23 3.46
CA GLY A 218 -12.83 -12.91 2.31
C GLY A 218 -11.53 -12.28 1.77
N LEU A 219 -11.06 -11.15 2.31
CA LEU A 219 -9.83 -10.51 1.84
C LEU A 219 -8.62 -11.43 1.94
N SER A 220 -8.48 -12.14 3.06
CA SER A 220 -7.37 -13.08 3.29
C SER A 220 -7.39 -14.30 2.35
N GLY A 221 -8.52 -14.57 1.71
CA GLY A 221 -8.68 -15.63 0.70
C GLY A 221 -8.38 -15.18 -0.73
N ASP A 222 -8.17 -13.89 -0.98
CA ASP A 222 -7.83 -13.39 -2.31
C ASP A 222 -6.37 -13.68 -2.64
N PRO A 223 -6.06 -14.44 -3.72
CA PRO A 223 -4.68 -14.81 -4.08
C PRO A 223 -3.81 -13.61 -4.44
N GLU A 224 -4.40 -12.48 -4.88
CA GLU A 224 -3.65 -11.26 -5.19
C GLU A 224 -3.40 -10.39 -3.96
N PHE A 225 -4.05 -10.62 -2.84
CA PHE A 225 -3.80 -9.90 -1.60
C PHE A 225 -2.46 -10.34 -0.97
N LYS A 226 -1.54 -9.39 -0.79
CA LYS A 226 -0.18 -9.63 -0.26
C LYS A 226 0.01 -9.04 1.15
N GLY A 227 -1.07 -8.76 1.87
CA GLY A 227 -1.03 -8.24 3.23
C GLY A 227 -1.12 -6.71 3.32
N TYR A 228 -0.75 -6.19 4.47
CA TYR A 228 -0.90 -4.79 4.82
C TYR A 228 0.42 -4.03 4.75
N VAL A 229 0.35 -2.70 4.59
CA VAL A 229 1.44 -1.75 4.80
C VAL A 229 0.95 -0.67 5.74
N VAL A 230 1.58 -0.52 6.91
CA VAL A 230 1.20 0.52 7.87
C VAL A 230 2.03 1.78 7.61
N PHE A 231 1.34 2.86 7.32
CA PHE A 231 1.91 4.19 7.16
C PHE A 231 2.08 4.81 8.54
N LEU A 232 3.34 4.88 8.99
CA LEU A 232 3.68 5.42 10.29
C LEU A 232 3.56 6.94 10.29
N LEU A 233 3.00 7.48 11.37
CA LEU A 233 2.75 8.91 11.51
C LEU A 233 3.93 9.59 12.23
N PRO A 234 4.25 10.86 11.88
CA PRO A 234 5.10 11.68 12.71
C PRO A 234 4.43 11.94 14.06
N GLU A 235 5.23 11.91 15.13
CA GLU A 235 4.80 12.29 16.48
C GLU A 235 4.31 13.74 16.55
#